data_98b5cb548abe43466d2d9202538a954a
#
_entry.id   98b5cb548abe43466d2d9202538a954a
#
_cell.length_a   1.000
_cell.length_b   1.000
_cell.length_c   1.000
_cell.angle_alpha   90.00
_cell.angle_beta   90.00
_cell.angle_gamma   90.00
#
_symmetry.space_group_name_H-M   'P 1'
#
loop_
_entity.id
_entity.type
_entity.pdbx_description
1 polymer ?
#
loop_
_entity_poly.entity_id
_entity_poly.type
_entity_poly.pdbx_seq_one_letter_code
_entity_poly.pdbx_strand_id
1 'polypeptide(L)'
;MEEKGKTNHISRDPKKRLTTSMALAALCLALAAVFLSLGYLLPFMGLFIIIFIPFLASLEAIKGDIKSQLIFLAGSICIAFIDMQEGFFDFLPNVLIGLAFGNAVKKQGISFFSFMILLLSSFLINTLMIYPLNFFYQVDMIQAYGALMGLAKERFEPFFLVFELVLTSAQALICFAIISEELKKLAKPVTAIKADEFLSGLIFLGAELICFTIGFFIYKPLCYLSIGFLLIQAGGETGSSFRYDKKLFIVIYSVLFILSLGLFFFLLSFQDKEIKRLCLLPFGLIFVTLGLFMLKYNSIHPVEKIAKEELKDLNDRS
;
A
#
# COMPACT_ATOMS: atom_id res chain seq x y z
N MET A 1 -35.51 -32.14 -23.27
CA MET A 1 -35.50 -31.76 -21.84
C MET A 1 -34.51 -30.63 -21.70
N GLU A 2 -35.03 -29.40 -21.71
CA GLU A 2 -34.21 -28.18 -21.58
C GLU A 2 -33.94 -27.90 -20.11
N GLU A 3 -32.67 -27.99 -19.70
CA GLU A 3 -32.23 -27.56 -18.38
C GLU A 3 -32.12 -26.02 -18.37
N LYS A 4 -33.15 -25.37 -17.84
CA LYS A 4 -33.17 -23.93 -17.59
C LYS A 4 -32.11 -23.59 -16.53
N GLY A 5 -30.99 -23.03 -16.98
CA GLY A 5 -29.97 -22.42 -16.12
C GLY A 5 -30.61 -21.37 -15.21
N LYS A 6 -30.61 -21.63 -13.90
CA LYS A 6 -30.97 -20.67 -12.88
C LYS A 6 -29.88 -19.56 -12.83
N THR A 7 -30.06 -18.55 -13.66
CA THR A 7 -29.37 -17.28 -13.45
C THR A 7 -29.89 -16.68 -12.15
N ASN A 8 -29.04 -16.67 -11.11
CA ASN A 8 -29.31 -15.96 -9.88
C ASN A 8 -29.48 -14.46 -10.19
N HIS A 9 -30.76 -14.06 -10.38
CA HIS A 9 -31.15 -12.65 -10.40
C HIS A 9 -30.84 -12.04 -9.02
N ILE A 10 -29.67 -11.43 -8.88
CA ILE A 10 -29.37 -10.54 -7.76
C ILE A 10 -30.45 -9.45 -7.81
N SER A 11 -31.32 -9.45 -6.81
CA SER A 11 -32.46 -8.55 -6.66
C SER A 11 -32.02 -7.10 -6.94
N ARG A 12 -32.59 -6.47 -7.97
CA ARG A 12 -32.38 -5.06 -8.34
C ARG A 12 -33.07 -4.07 -7.40
N ASP A 13 -33.66 -4.53 -6.30
CA ASP A 13 -34.34 -3.67 -5.34
C ASP A 13 -33.32 -2.88 -4.50
N PRO A 14 -33.26 -1.54 -4.66
CA PRO A 14 -32.28 -0.70 -3.96
C PRO A 14 -32.44 -0.76 -2.42
N LYS A 15 -33.64 -1.01 -1.91
CA LYS A 15 -33.89 -1.15 -0.47
C LYS A 15 -33.25 -2.44 0.10
N LYS A 16 -33.37 -3.56 -0.60
CA LYS A 16 -32.72 -4.83 -0.19
C LYS A 16 -31.21 -4.71 -0.21
N ARG A 17 -30.66 -4.01 -1.19
CA ARG A 17 -29.22 -3.79 -1.30
C ARG A 17 -28.67 -2.97 -0.13
N LEU A 18 -29.36 -1.89 0.24
CA LEU A 18 -28.99 -1.04 1.38
C LEU A 18 -29.04 -1.82 2.71
N THR A 19 -30.11 -2.59 2.93
CA THR A 19 -30.27 -3.41 4.16
C THR A 19 -29.14 -4.44 4.28
N THR A 20 -28.76 -5.11 3.19
CA THR A 20 -27.66 -6.09 3.17
C THR A 20 -26.32 -5.42 3.46
N SER A 21 -26.08 -4.24 2.90
CA SER A 21 -24.86 -3.45 3.12
C SER A 21 -24.75 -2.99 4.57
N MET A 22 -25.84 -2.50 5.16
CA MET A 22 -25.88 -2.11 6.58
C MET A 22 -25.69 -3.30 7.54
N ALA A 23 -26.25 -4.46 7.20
CA ALA A 23 -26.05 -5.69 7.98
C ALA A 23 -24.57 -6.14 7.94
N LEU A 24 -23.90 -5.99 6.81
CA LEU A 24 -22.47 -6.27 6.68
C LEU A 24 -21.65 -5.30 7.54
N ALA A 25 -21.95 -3.99 7.47
CA ALA A 25 -21.27 -3.00 8.29
C ALA A 25 -21.42 -3.30 9.79
N ALA A 26 -22.63 -3.65 10.24
CA ALA A 26 -22.88 -4.02 11.63
C ALA A 26 -22.10 -5.29 12.04
N LEU A 27 -22.03 -6.30 11.17
CA LEU A 27 -21.25 -7.51 11.43
C LEU A 27 -19.75 -7.20 11.52
N CYS A 28 -19.22 -6.42 10.58
CA CYS A 28 -17.82 -6.01 10.60
C CYS A 28 -17.50 -5.17 11.86
N LEU A 29 -18.40 -4.28 12.28
CA LEU A 29 -18.25 -3.52 13.53
C LEU A 29 -18.25 -4.41 14.76
N ALA A 30 -19.15 -5.37 14.84
CA ALA A 30 -19.21 -6.31 15.96
C ALA A 30 -17.92 -7.13 16.07
N LEU A 31 -17.41 -7.65 14.93
CA LEU A 31 -16.13 -8.35 14.89
C LEU A 31 -14.96 -7.44 15.27
N ALA A 32 -14.95 -6.20 14.77
CA ALA A 32 -13.92 -5.23 15.08
C ALA A 32 -13.88 -4.91 16.58
N ALA A 33 -15.06 -4.75 17.24
CA ALA A 33 -15.15 -4.54 18.67
C ALA A 33 -14.62 -5.74 19.47
N VAL A 34 -14.89 -6.96 19.02
CA VAL A 34 -14.34 -8.18 19.62
C VAL A 34 -12.82 -8.20 19.53
N PHE A 35 -12.26 -7.90 18.35
CA PHE A 35 -10.79 -7.88 18.17
C PHE A 35 -10.13 -6.80 19.01
N LEU A 36 -10.71 -5.60 19.12
CA LEU A 36 -10.20 -4.54 19.99
C LEU A 36 -10.22 -4.99 21.46
N SER A 37 -11.33 -5.59 21.93
CA SER A 37 -11.44 -6.09 23.28
C SER A 37 -10.45 -7.23 23.58
N LEU A 38 -10.19 -8.10 22.61
CA LEU A 38 -9.17 -9.15 22.74
C LEU A 38 -7.76 -8.57 22.77
N GLY A 39 -7.48 -7.51 21.99
CA GLY A 39 -6.22 -6.79 22.02
C GLY A 39 -5.90 -6.24 23.41
N TYR A 40 -6.89 -5.65 24.05
CA TYR A 40 -6.77 -5.15 25.41
C TYR A 40 -6.47 -6.26 26.45
N LEU A 41 -7.12 -7.42 26.31
CA LEU A 41 -6.94 -8.55 27.23
C LEU A 41 -5.62 -9.30 27.04
N LEU A 42 -5.11 -9.34 25.83
CA LEU A 42 -3.96 -10.15 25.42
C LEU A 42 -2.94 -9.28 24.66
N PRO A 43 -1.83 -8.87 25.27
CA PRO A 43 -0.89 -7.88 24.71
C PRO A 43 -0.35 -8.22 23.31
N PHE A 44 -0.22 -9.52 22.97
CA PHE A 44 0.24 -9.93 21.64
C PHE A 44 -0.88 -9.94 20.59
N MET A 45 -2.14 -9.77 20.98
CA MET A 45 -3.27 -9.63 20.04
C MET A 45 -3.27 -8.28 19.31
N GLY A 46 -2.53 -7.28 19.79
CA GLY A 46 -2.31 -6.02 19.08
C GLY A 46 -1.77 -6.23 17.65
N LEU A 47 -0.92 -7.25 17.44
CA LEU A 47 -0.46 -7.62 16.08
C LEU A 47 -1.61 -8.07 15.18
N PHE A 48 -2.64 -8.70 15.74
CA PHE A 48 -3.83 -9.11 14.98
C PHE A 48 -4.70 -7.91 14.57
N ILE A 49 -4.76 -6.87 15.39
CA ILE A 49 -5.48 -5.63 15.06
C ILE A 49 -4.94 -5.04 13.76
N ILE A 50 -3.62 -5.01 13.59
CA ILE A 50 -2.94 -4.48 12.40
C ILE A 50 -3.36 -5.21 11.10
N ILE A 51 -3.76 -6.47 11.17
CA ILE A 51 -4.13 -7.30 10.01
C ILE A 51 -5.65 -7.42 9.89
N PHE A 52 -6.35 -7.77 10.97
CA PHE A 52 -7.79 -8.08 10.91
C PHE A 52 -8.66 -6.84 10.77
N ILE A 53 -8.28 -5.72 11.36
CA ILE A 53 -9.05 -4.49 11.23
C ILE A 53 -9.01 -3.92 9.80
N PRO A 54 -7.84 -3.79 9.12
CA PRO A 54 -7.81 -3.43 7.70
C PRO A 54 -8.57 -4.42 6.81
N PHE A 55 -8.56 -5.72 7.15
CA PHE A 55 -9.31 -6.72 6.41
C PHE A 55 -10.84 -6.49 6.49
N LEU A 56 -11.38 -6.31 7.70
CA LEU A 56 -12.81 -6.04 7.90
C LEU A 56 -13.24 -4.74 7.23
N ALA A 57 -12.44 -3.69 7.36
CA ALA A 57 -12.69 -2.41 6.71
C ALA A 57 -12.62 -2.51 5.19
N SER A 58 -11.66 -3.30 4.65
CA SER A 58 -11.56 -3.57 3.21
C SER A 58 -12.77 -4.35 2.68
N LEU A 59 -13.22 -5.35 3.44
CA LEU A 59 -14.41 -6.14 3.07
C LEU A 59 -15.66 -5.26 3.00
N GLU A 60 -15.82 -4.36 3.98
CA GLU A 60 -16.90 -3.37 3.99
C GLU A 60 -16.79 -2.41 2.79
N ALA A 61 -15.59 -1.91 2.49
CA ALA A 61 -15.38 -1.01 1.36
C ALA A 61 -15.70 -1.66 0.01
N ILE A 62 -15.36 -2.94 -0.17
CA ILE A 62 -15.61 -3.68 -1.42
C ILE A 62 -17.09 -4.00 -1.61
N LYS A 63 -17.76 -4.51 -0.57
CA LYS A 63 -19.14 -4.98 -0.65
C LYS A 63 -20.18 -3.92 -0.33
N GLY A 64 -19.80 -2.95 0.53
CA GLY A 64 -20.66 -1.86 0.96
C GLY A 64 -20.79 -0.72 -0.06
N ASP A 65 -21.76 0.14 0.19
CA ASP A 65 -21.89 1.43 -0.48
C ASP A 65 -21.27 2.54 0.38
N ILE A 66 -21.18 3.74 -0.16
CA ILE A 66 -20.57 4.89 0.56
C ILE A 66 -21.30 5.20 1.88
N LYS A 67 -22.62 4.95 1.94
CA LYS A 67 -23.41 5.20 3.15
C LYS A 67 -23.08 4.19 4.24
N SER A 68 -22.94 2.91 3.88
CA SER A 68 -22.55 1.87 4.84
C SER A 68 -21.12 2.05 5.32
N GLN A 69 -20.20 2.50 4.45
CA GLN A 69 -18.84 2.84 4.85
C GLN A 69 -18.80 4.00 5.86
N LEU A 70 -19.65 5.03 5.67
CA LEU A 70 -19.76 6.14 6.62
C LEU A 70 -20.34 5.67 7.98
N ILE A 71 -21.34 4.78 7.95
CA ILE A 71 -21.90 4.17 9.17
C ILE A 71 -20.84 3.32 9.87
N PHE A 72 -20.09 2.52 9.10
CA PHE A 72 -18.99 1.72 9.62
C PHE A 72 -17.91 2.61 10.26
N LEU A 73 -17.50 3.70 9.60
CA LEU A 73 -16.53 4.64 10.16
C LEU A 73 -17.05 5.32 11.44
N ALA A 74 -18.31 5.79 11.44
CA ALA A 74 -18.92 6.39 12.62
C ALA A 74 -19.01 5.41 13.79
N GLY A 75 -19.41 4.16 13.51
CA GLY A 75 -19.44 3.09 14.51
C GLY A 75 -18.04 2.75 15.02
N SER A 76 -17.04 2.76 14.16
CA SER A 76 -15.63 2.55 14.54
C SER A 76 -15.12 3.64 15.47
N ILE A 77 -15.50 4.89 15.24
CA ILE A 77 -15.18 6.01 16.15
C ILE A 77 -15.82 5.77 17.51
N CYS A 78 -17.09 5.33 17.57
CA CYS A 78 -17.75 5.01 18.84
C CYS A 78 -17.05 3.85 19.57
N ILE A 79 -16.61 2.81 18.84
CA ILE A 79 -15.87 1.67 19.40
C ILE A 79 -14.51 2.12 19.95
N ALA A 80 -13.83 3.04 19.29
CA ALA A 80 -12.53 3.55 19.71
C ALA A 80 -12.59 4.26 21.10
N PHE A 81 -13.75 4.74 21.53
CA PHE A 81 -13.93 5.30 22.87
C PHE A 81 -13.99 4.23 23.97
N ILE A 82 -14.11 2.94 23.66
CA ILE A 82 -14.08 1.85 24.66
C ILE A 82 -12.69 1.75 25.28
N ASP A 83 -11.67 1.85 24.42
CA ASP A 83 -10.28 2.01 24.84
C ASP A 83 -9.67 3.16 24.06
N MET A 84 -9.54 4.30 24.69
CA MET A 84 -9.07 5.52 24.02
C MET A 84 -7.64 5.37 23.51
N GLN A 85 -6.80 4.58 24.17
CA GLN A 85 -5.40 4.42 23.80
C GLN A 85 -5.27 3.56 22.54
N GLU A 86 -5.68 2.31 22.57
CA GLU A 86 -5.60 1.40 21.41
C GLU A 86 -6.62 1.79 20.33
N GLY A 87 -7.78 2.31 20.73
CA GLY A 87 -8.85 2.68 19.81
C GLY A 87 -8.48 3.81 18.87
N PHE A 88 -7.88 4.89 19.37
CA PHE A 88 -7.54 6.04 18.54
C PHE A 88 -6.20 5.90 17.85
N PHE A 89 -5.21 5.22 18.43
CA PHE A 89 -3.86 5.17 17.91
C PHE A 89 -3.57 3.93 17.05
N ASP A 90 -4.26 2.82 17.30
CA ASP A 90 -4.07 1.58 16.54
C ASP A 90 -5.31 1.20 15.76
N PHE A 91 -6.49 1.18 16.37
CA PHE A 91 -7.69 0.68 15.71
C PHE A 91 -8.20 1.61 14.60
N LEU A 92 -8.44 2.90 14.86
CA LEU A 92 -8.95 3.86 13.85
C LEU A 92 -8.01 4.05 12.67
N PRO A 93 -6.68 4.19 12.85
CA PRO A 93 -5.73 4.20 11.75
C PRO A 93 -5.90 3.00 10.82
N ASN A 94 -5.99 1.80 11.39
CA ASN A 94 -6.16 0.57 10.63
C ASN A 94 -7.53 0.45 9.93
N VAL A 95 -8.58 1.04 10.49
CA VAL A 95 -9.88 1.19 9.80
C VAL A 95 -9.74 2.06 8.56
N LEU A 96 -9.10 3.22 8.68
CA LEU A 96 -8.90 4.15 7.55
C LEU A 96 -8.04 3.53 6.44
N ILE A 97 -6.95 2.86 6.82
CA ILE A 97 -6.06 2.13 5.91
C ILE A 97 -6.86 1.06 5.15
N GLY A 98 -7.65 0.27 5.85
CA GLY A 98 -8.47 -0.78 5.26
C GLY A 98 -9.55 -0.24 4.32
N LEU A 99 -10.24 0.85 4.67
CA LEU A 99 -11.21 1.50 3.78
C LEU A 99 -10.55 2.03 2.51
N ALA A 100 -9.39 2.67 2.62
CA ALA A 100 -8.64 3.17 1.46
C ALA A 100 -8.24 2.01 0.53
N PHE A 101 -7.65 0.95 1.08
CA PHE A 101 -7.28 -0.24 0.34
C PHE A 101 -8.47 -0.94 -0.31
N GLY A 102 -9.55 -1.18 0.44
CA GLY A 102 -10.75 -1.82 -0.08
C GLY A 102 -11.41 -1.04 -1.22
N ASN A 103 -11.44 0.29 -1.15
CA ASN A 103 -11.93 1.14 -2.24
C ASN A 103 -11.00 1.08 -3.48
N ALA A 104 -9.69 0.98 -3.29
CA ALA A 104 -8.74 0.76 -4.39
C ALA A 104 -8.98 -0.60 -5.06
N VAL A 105 -9.12 -1.67 -4.26
CA VAL A 105 -9.45 -3.02 -4.74
C VAL A 105 -10.79 -3.06 -5.46
N LYS A 106 -11.81 -2.35 -4.96
CA LYS A 106 -13.13 -2.26 -5.60
C LYS A 106 -13.06 -1.64 -7.00
N LYS A 107 -12.15 -0.68 -7.21
CA LYS A 107 -12.00 0.03 -8.49
C LYS A 107 -11.11 -0.72 -9.48
N GLN A 108 -9.98 -1.26 -9.04
CA GLN A 108 -8.91 -1.77 -9.92
C GLN A 108 -8.55 -3.23 -9.67
N GLY A 109 -9.23 -3.91 -8.74
CA GLY A 109 -8.89 -5.28 -8.39
C GLY A 109 -7.71 -5.36 -7.42
N ILE A 110 -7.28 -6.60 -7.15
CA ILE A 110 -6.07 -6.88 -6.37
C ILE A 110 -4.88 -6.75 -7.32
N SER A 111 -4.25 -5.58 -7.30
CA SER A 111 -3.20 -5.19 -8.23
C SER A 111 -2.05 -4.52 -7.47
N PHE A 112 -0.94 -4.28 -8.17
CA PHE A 112 0.16 -3.49 -7.61
C PHE A 112 -0.29 -2.07 -7.23
N PHE A 113 -1.22 -1.48 -7.98
CA PHE A 113 -1.81 -0.19 -7.62
C PHE A 113 -2.54 -0.22 -6.27
N SER A 114 -3.35 -1.27 -6.01
CA SER A 114 -4.01 -1.40 -4.71
C SER A 114 -3.02 -1.60 -3.56
N PHE A 115 -1.89 -2.28 -3.81
CA PHE A 115 -0.78 -2.35 -2.86
C PHE A 115 -0.15 -0.97 -2.60
N MET A 116 0.09 -0.16 -3.64
CA MET A 116 0.64 1.19 -3.49
C MET A 116 -0.31 2.11 -2.69
N ILE A 117 -1.62 1.98 -2.87
CA ILE A 117 -2.61 2.71 -2.04
C ILE A 117 -2.56 2.24 -0.58
N LEU A 118 -2.45 0.93 -0.34
CA LEU A 118 -2.28 0.39 1.01
C LEU A 118 -1.02 0.94 1.67
N LEU A 119 0.11 0.89 0.96
CA LEU A 119 1.39 1.40 1.45
C LEU A 119 1.33 2.91 1.73
N LEU A 120 0.82 3.70 0.78
CA LEU A 120 0.74 5.15 0.92
C LEU A 120 -0.19 5.54 2.07
N SER A 121 -1.36 4.91 2.17
CA SER A 121 -2.30 5.18 3.28
C SER A 121 -1.71 4.78 4.63
N SER A 122 -1.05 3.62 4.72
CA SER A 122 -0.35 3.19 5.94
C SER A 122 0.74 4.18 6.33
N PHE A 123 1.59 4.57 5.38
CA PHE A 123 2.66 5.52 5.62
C PHE A 123 2.14 6.89 6.08
N LEU A 124 1.17 7.46 5.37
CA LEU A 124 0.61 8.78 5.72
C LEU A 124 -0.08 8.76 7.08
N ILE A 125 -0.91 7.75 7.32
CA ILE A 125 -1.68 7.67 8.56
C ILE A 125 -0.75 7.44 9.75
N ASN A 126 0.19 6.49 9.66
CA ASN A 126 1.13 6.20 10.75
C ASN A 126 2.04 7.41 11.02
N THR A 127 2.56 8.07 9.99
CA THR A 127 3.37 9.30 10.15
C THR A 127 2.55 10.41 10.81
N LEU A 128 1.30 10.61 10.40
CA LEU A 128 0.43 11.63 11.00
C LEU A 128 0.09 11.31 12.46
N MET A 129 -0.03 10.03 12.84
CA MET A 129 -0.35 9.61 14.21
C MET A 129 0.78 9.90 15.20
N ILE A 130 2.01 10.10 14.75
CA ILE A 130 3.14 10.46 15.63
C ILE A 130 2.89 11.80 16.34
N TYR A 131 2.27 12.77 15.67
CA TYR A 131 2.01 14.08 16.29
C TYR A 131 1.03 14.00 17.48
N PRO A 132 -0.17 13.41 17.35
CA PRO A 132 -1.04 13.23 18.50
C PRO A 132 -0.44 12.29 19.56
N LEU A 133 0.31 11.24 19.18
CA LEU A 133 1.03 10.39 20.13
C LEU A 133 2.01 11.20 20.98
N ASN A 134 2.86 12.03 20.35
CA ASN A 134 3.79 12.89 21.05
C ASN A 134 3.08 13.85 22.01
N PHE A 135 1.93 14.39 21.59
CA PHE A 135 1.14 15.31 22.40
C PHE A 135 0.50 14.63 23.62
N PHE A 136 -0.16 13.48 23.44
CA PHE A 136 -0.88 12.80 24.50
C PHE A 136 0.05 12.11 25.50
N TYR A 137 1.12 11.48 25.01
CA TYR A 137 2.04 10.74 25.88
C TYR A 137 3.24 11.58 26.36
N GLN A 138 3.39 12.81 25.86
CA GLN A 138 4.54 13.67 26.15
C GLN A 138 5.89 13.00 25.86
N VAL A 139 5.92 12.12 24.87
CA VAL A 139 7.10 11.38 24.43
C VAL A 139 7.49 11.87 23.04
N ASP A 140 8.77 12.15 22.84
CA ASP A 140 9.28 12.42 21.50
C ASP A 140 9.56 11.08 20.77
N MET A 141 8.62 10.65 19.94
CA MET A 141 8.71 9.38 19.22
C MET A 141 9.92 9.34 18.27
N ILE A 142 10.28 10.47 17.66
CA ILE A 142 11.48 10.54 16.79
C ILE A 142 12.74 10.30 17.62
N GLN A 143 12.82 10.88 18.82
CA GLN A 143 13.92 10.63 19.75
C GLN A 143 13.93 9.17 20.23
N ALA A 144 12.77 8.60 20.54
CA ALA A 144 12.65 7.21 21.00
C ALA A 144 13.11 6.22 19.91
N TYR A 145 12.67 6.40 18.67
CA TYR A 145 13.15 5.59 17.54
C TYR A 145 14.64 5.78 17.26
N GLY A 146 15.14 7.02 17.34
CA GLY A 146 16.58 7.29 17.23
C GLY A 146 17.38 6.54 18.28
N ALA A 147 16.92 6.55 19.52
CA ALA A 147 17.56 5.84 20.64
C ALA A 147 17.57 4.31 20.43
N LEU A 148 16.48 3.72 19.91
CA LEU A 148 16.44 2.31 19.52
C LEU A 148 17.49 1.96 18.47
N MET A 149 17.77 2.88 17.55
CA MET A 149 18.78 2.73 16.51
C MET A 149 20.20 3.13 16.98
N GLY A 150 20.37 3.51 18.25
CA GLY A 150 21.65 4.00 18.78
C GLY A 150 22.09 5.36 18.21
N LEU A 151 21.15 6.16 17.72
CA LEU A 151 21.38 7.46 17.09
C LEU A 151 20.81 8.60 17.95
N ALA A 152 21.54 9.73 18.04
CA ALA A 152 20.99 10.95 18.58
C ALA A 152 19.88 11.50 17.66
N LYS A 153 18.89 12.20 18.23
CA LYS A 153 17.74 12.75 17.51
C LYS A 153 18.16 13.54 16.26
N GLU A 154 19.13 14.42 16.37
CA GLU A 154 19.58 15.30 15.29
C GLU A 154 20.17 14.53 14.09
N ARG A 155 20.71 13.33 14.35
CA ARG A 155 21.24 12.44 13.31
C ARG A 155 20.14 11.55 12.70
N PHE A 156 19.13 11.19 13.48
CA PHE A 156 18.05 10.31 13.05
C PHE A 156 16.93 11.06 12.33
N GLU A 157 16.58 12.26 12.77
CA GLU A 157 15.48 13.06 12.23
C GLU A 157 15.47 13.19 10.68
N PRO A 158 16.59 13.43 9.99
CA PRO A 158 16.61 13.49 8.53
C PRO A 158 16.21 12.17 7.83
N PHE A 159 16.41 11.04 8.51
CA PHE A 159 16.11 9.70 7.99
C PHE A 159 14.80 9.11 8.51
N PHE A 160 14.15 9.82 9.43
CA PHE A 160 12.93 9.33 10.09
C PHE A 160 11.85 8.90 9.10
N LEU A 161 11.57 9.70 8.07
CA LEU A 161 10.57 9.36 7.05
C LEU A 161 10.91 8.08 6.26
N VAL A 162 12.19 7.83 6.00
CA VAL A 162 12.64 6.60 5.34
C VAL A 162 12.50 5.40 6.28
N PHE A 163 12.85 5.58 7.54
CA PHE A 163 12.66 4.54 8.56
C PHE A 163 11.18 4.17 8.69
N GLU A 164 10.30 5.16 8.78
CA GLU A 164 8.86 4.97 8.80
C GLU A 164 8.35 4.27 7.53
N LEU A 165 8.87 4.63 6.35
CA LEU A 165 8.54 3.96 5.10
C LEU A 165 8.94 2.47 5.12
N VAL A 166 10.10 2.13 5.69
CA VAL A 166 10.54 0.73 5.81
C VAL A 166 9.59 -0.06 6.71
N LEU A 167 9.23 0.48 7.88
CA LEU A 167 8.30 -0.16 8.81
C LEU A 167 6.91 -0.36 8.18
N THR A 168 6.38 0.70 7.58
CA THR A 168 5.05 0.64 6.93
C THR A 168 5.06 -0.23 5.69
N SER A 169 6.18 -0.35 4.97
CA SER A 169 6.33 -1.28 3.85
C SER A 169 6.24 -2.73 4.30
N ALA A 170 6.88 -3.08 5.41
CA ALA A 170 6.79 -4.42 5.99
C ALA A 170 5.35 -4.73 6.42
N GLN A 171 4.69 -3.79 7.11
CA GLN A 171 3.28 -3.91 7.49
C GLN A 171 2.39 -4.07 6.25
N ALA A 172 2.53 -3.20 5.25
CA ALA A 172 1.73 -3.24 4.04
C ALA A 172 1.91 -4.54 3.24
N LEU A 173 3.13 -5.09 3.16
CA LEU A 173 3.39 -6.37 2.51
C LEU A 173 2.68 -7.53 3.21
N ILE A 174 2.75 -7.60 4.53
CA ILE A 174 2.10 -8.64 5.32
C ILE A 174 0.57 -8.52 5.18
N CYS A 175 0.04 -7.30 5.36
CA CYS A 175 -1.40 -7.02 5.21
C CYS A 175 -1.87 -7.35 3.80
N PHE A 176 -1.15 -6.92 2.76
CA PHE A 176 -1.51 -7.19 1.37
C PHE A 176 -1.53 -8.69 1.07
N ALA A 177 -0.52 -9.44 1.51
CA ALA A 177 -0.45 -10.88 1.29
C ALA A 177 -1.64 -11.61 1.93
N ILE A 178 -1.94 -11.33 3.20
CA ILE A 178 -3.01 -12.01 3.94
C ILE A 178 -4.39 -11.55 3.45
N ILE A 179 -4.60 -10.24 3.36
CA ILE A 179 -5.91 -9.67 3.01
C ILE A 179 -6.29 -10.03 1.58
N SER A 180 -5.35 -9.98 0.62
CA SER A 180 -5.65 -10.31 -0.77
C SER A 180 -6.03 -11.78 -0.96
N GLU A 181 -5.42 -12.71 -0.25
CA GLU A 181 -5.81 -14.12 -0.29
C GLU A 181 -7.23 -14.35 0.26
N GLU A 182 -7.58 -13.72 1.36
CA GLU A 182 -8.93 -13.83 1.94
C GLU A 182 -9.98 -13.11 1.09
N LEU A 183 -9.65 -11.94 0.52
CA LEU A 183 -10.56 -11.23 -0.38
C LEU A 183 -10.84 -12.01 -1.66
N LYS A 184 -9.86 -12.72 -2.23
CA LYS A 184 -10.08 -13.61 -3.38
C LYS A 184 -11.12 -14.69 -3.08
N LYS A 185 -11.14 -15.24 -1.86
CA LYS A 185 -12.11 -16.26 -1.44
C LYS A 185 -13.51 -15.70 -1.21
N LEU A 186 -13.60 -14.50 -0.60
CA LEU A 186 -14.85 -13.92 -0.14
C LEU A 186 -15.54 -13.00 -1.16
N ALA A 187 -14.78 -12.32 -1.99
CA ALA A 187 -15.25 -11.32 -2.95
C ALA A 187 -15.07 -11.82 -4.39
N LYS A 188 -15.86 -12.82 -4.84
CA LYS A 188 -15.84 -13.26 -6.25
C LYS A 188 -16.13 -12.10 -7.21
N PRO A 189 -15.54 -12.03 -8.37
CA PRO A 189 -14.14 -12.02 -8.77
C PRO A 189 -13.65 -10.59 -8.96
N VAL A 190 -12.77 -10.14 -8.08
CA VAL A 190 -12.09 -8.83 -8.21
C VAL A 190 -10.87 -8.98 -9.15
N THR A 191 -10.97 -9.82 -10.15
CA THR A 191 -9.84 -10.17 -11.03
C THR A 191 -9.78 -9.39 -12.34
N ALA A 192 -10.57 -8.33 -12.51
CA ALA A 192 -10.46 -7.51 -13.71
C ALA A 192 -9.27 -6.53 -13.53
N ILE A 193 -8.10 -6.93 -14.03
CA ILE A 193 -7.03 -5.96 -14.34
C ILE A 193 -7.60 -5.03 -15.40
N LYS A 194 -8.00 -3.84 -14.99
CA LYS A 194 -8.49 -2.80 -15.89
C LYS A 194 -7.29 -2.06 -16.50
N ALA A 195 -7.48 -1.56 -17.71
CA ALA A 195 -6.50 -0.80 -18.48
C ALA A 195 -5.94 0.47 -17.79
N ASP A 196 -6.45 0.80 -16.61
CA ASP A 196 -6.07 1.99 -15.84
C ASP A 196 -4.78 1.83 -15.01
N GLU A 197 -4.15 0.63 -14.98
CA GLU A 197 -2.90 0.42 -14.24
C GLU A 197 -1.77 1.31 -14.79
N PHE A 198 -1.71 1.50 -16.09
CA PHE A 198 -0.71 2.37 -16.71
C PHE A 198 -0.87 3.83 -16.24
N LEU A 199 -2.09 4.37 -16.30
CA LEU A 199 -2.37 5.74 -15.89
C LEU A 199 -2.11 5.93 -14.38
N SER A 200 -2.51 4.97 -13.57
CA SER A 200 -2.30 4.98 -12.13
C SER A 200 -0.81 4.95 -11.77
N GLY A 201 -0.03 4.09 -12.42
CA GLY A 201 1.41 4.02 -12.24
C GLY A 201 2.09 5.33 -12.68
N LEU A 202 1.63 5.95 -13.76
CA LEU A 202 2.14 7.23 -14.24
C LEU A 202 1.86 8.38 -13.25
N ILE A 203 0.67 8.38 -12.62
CA ILE A 203 0.30 9.37 -11.60
C ILE A 203 1.21 9.22 -10.36
N PHE A 204 1.44 7.99 -9.87
CA PHE A 204 2.36 7.76 -8.77
C PHE A 204 3.77 8.22 -9.09
N LEU A 205 4.30 7.81 -10.22
CA LEU A 205 5.62 8.20 -10.68
C LEU A 205 5.77 9.73 -10.80
N GLY A 206 4.73 10.41 -11.31
CA GLY A 206 4.68 11.87 -11.38
C GLY A 206 4.68 12.52 -10.00
N ALA A 207 3.91 12.00 -9.06
CA ALA A 207 3.88 12.48 -7.68
C ALA A 207 5.24 12.27 -6.99
N GLU A 208 5.86 11.11 -7.16
CA GLU A 208 7.18 10.80 -6.62
C GLU A 208 8.27 11.73 -7.19
N LEU A 209 8.21 12.02 -8.49
CA LEU A 209 9.13 12.96 -9.13
C LEU A 209 8.97 14.38 -8.60
N ILE A 210 7.73 14.83 -8.37
CA ILE A 210 7.45 16.13 -7.77
C ILE A 210 7.99 16.16 -6.33
N CYS A 211 7.71 15.13 -5.53
CA CYS A 211 8.24 15.02 -4.17
C CYS A 211 9.78 14.98 -4.15
N PHE A 212 10.39 14.27 -5.10
CA PHE A 212 11.85 14.24 -5.26
C PHE A 212 12.40 15.64 -5.54
N THR A 213 11.79 16.36 -6.47
CA THR A 213 12.21 17.70 -6.86
C THR A 213 12.07 18.69 -5.69
N ILE A 214 10.95 18.69 -4.99
CA ILE A 214 10.73 19.51 -3.80
C ILE A 214 11.77 19.15 -2.72
N GLY A 215 11.97 17.87 -2.48
CA GLY A 215 12.93 17.35 -1.51
C GLY A 215 14.35 17.75 -1.83
N PHE A 216 14.73 17.72 -3.10
CA PHE A 216 16.06 18.08 -3.55
C PHE A 216 16.39 19.57 -3.28
N PHE A 217 15.44 20.47 -3.55
CA PHE A 217 15.66 21.91 -3.41
C PHE A 217 15.29 22.47 -2.03
N ILE A 218 14.27 21.92 -1.35
CA ILE A 218 13.67 22.53 -0.18
C ILE A 218 13.91 21.70 1.08
N TYR A 219 13.58 20.40 1.07
CA TYR A 219 13.54 19.57 2.26
C TYR A 219 14.07 18.15 2.02
N LYS A 220 15.37 17.94 2.26
CA LYS A 220 16.09 16.69 1.98
C LYS A 220 15.39 15.39 2.40
N PRO A 221 14.71 15.29 3.57
CA PRO A 221 13.99 14.06 3.93
C PRO A 221 12.97 13.60 2.91
N LEU A 222 12.30 14.53 2.19
CA LEU A 222 11.38 14.19 1.11
C LEU A 222 12.09 13.58 -0.11
N CYS A 223 13.34 13.99 -0.37
CA CYS A 223 14.13 13.39 -1.45
C CYS A 223 14.44 11.91 -1.14
N TYR A 224 14.86 11.61 0.08
CA TYR A 224 15.11 10.23 0.51
C TYR A 224 13.84 9.37 0.49
N LEU A 225 12.74 9.95 0.98
CA LEU A 225 11.43 9.30 0.98
C LEU A 225 10.98 8.96 -0.45
N SER A 226 11.11 9.91 -1.37
CA SER A 226 10.74 9.74 -2.77
C SER A 226 11.56 8.65 -3.46
N ILE A 227 12.87 8.58 -3.20
CA ILE A 227 13.73 7.49 -3.68
C ILE A 227 13.23 6.14 -3.14
N GLY A 228 12.83 6.08 -1.88
CA GLY A 228 12.27 4.86 -1.28
C GLY A 228 11.01 4.39 -1.99
N PHE A 229 10.05 5.28 -2.25
CA PHE A 229 8.83 4.96 -3.01
C PHE A 229 9.14 4.55 -4.45
N LEU A 230 10.00 5.28 -5.15
CA LEU A 230 10.45 4.93 -6.50
C LEU A 230 11.07 3.52 -6.57
N LEU A 231 11.87 3.14 -5.56
CA LEU A 231 12.44 1.79 -5.46
C LEU A 231 11.35 0.73 -5.30
N ILE A 232 10.36 0.98 -4.46
CA ILE A 232 9.25 0.04 -4.22
C ILE A 232 8.41 -0.09 -5.49
N GLN A 233 8.09 1.03 -6.15
CA GLN A 233 7.33 1.02 -7.39
C GLN A 233 8.10 0.29 -8.50
N ALA A 234 9.35 0.62 -8.73
CA ALA A 234 10.18 -0.04 -9.72
C ALA A 234 10.33 -1.54 -9.43
N GLY A 235 10.50 -1.92 -8.17
CA GLY A 235 10.57 -3.31 -7.74
C GLY A 235 9.28 -4.09 -7.99
N GLY A 236 8.13 -3.50 -7.65
CA GLY A 236 6.83 -4.12 -7.85
C GLY A 236 6.45 -4.27 -9.33
N GLU A 237 6.70 -3.23 -10.13
CA GLU A 237 6.47 -3.28 -11.57
C GLU A 237 7.38 -4.29 -12.27
N THR A 238 8.63 -4.41 -11.81
CA THR A 238 9.55 -5.45 -12.30
C THR A 238 9.05 -6.82 -11.94
N GLY A 239 8.58 -7.03 -10.72
CA GLY A 239 8.04 -8.33 -10.28
C GLY A 239 6.91 -8.82 -11.18
N SER A 240 6.03 -7.93 -11.68
CA SER A 240 5.00 -8.26 -12.65
C SER A 240 5.60 -8.61 -14.03
N SER A 241 6.63 -7.91 -14.45
CA SER A 241 7.29 -8.07 -15.75
C SER A 241 8.26 -9.26 -15.81
N PHE A 242 8.77 -9.73 -14.66
CA PHE A 242 9.65 -10.92 -14.58
C PHE A 242 9.05 -12.19 -15.17
N ARG A 243 7.73 -12.23 -15.32
CA ARG A 243 7.04 -13.37 -15.95
C ARG A 243 7.33 -13.50 -17.43
N TYR A 244 7.78 -12.44 -18.12
CA TYR A 244 7.91 -12.37 -19.56
C TYR A 244 9.35 -12.59 -20.07
N ASP A 245 10.32 -11.89 -19.50
CA ASP A 245 11.73 -12.01 -19.87
C ASP A 245 12.67 -11.71 -18.71
N LYS A 246 12.93 -12.73 -17.90
CA LYS A 246 13.79 -12.63 -16.72
C LYS A 246 15.20 -12.13 -17.02
N LYS A 247 15.78 -12.55 -18.16
CA LYS A 247 17.17 -12.24 -18.48
C LYS A 247 17.36 -10.77 -18.82
N LEU A 248 16.45 -10.23 -19.64
CA LEU A 248 16.49 -8.83 -20.04
C LEU A 248 16.39 -7.90 -18.81
N PHE A 249 15.44 -8.20 -17.91
CA PHE A 249 15.23 -7.39 -16.70
C PHE A 249 16.42 -7.44 -15.76
N ILE A 250 16.99 -8.62 -15.49
CA ILE A 250 18.18 -8.75 -14.66
C ILE A 250 19.34 -7.91 -15.23
N VAL A 251 19.56 -7.98 -16.53
CA VAL A 251 20.64 -7.22 -17.19
C VAL A 251 20.40 -5.71 -17.05
N ILE A 252 19.20 -5.21 -17.37
CA ILE A 252 18.86 -3.78 -17.28
C ILE A 252 19.03 -3.28 -15.84
N TYR A 253 18.49 -4.01 -14.86
CA TYR A 253 18.64 -3.63 -13.46
C TYR A 253 20.10 -3.63 -12.99
N SER A 254 20.84 -4.66 -13.32
CA SER A 254 22.25 -4.75 -12.92
C SER A 254 23.07 -3.60 -13.52
N VAL A 255 22.87 -3.30 -14.78
CA VAL A 255 23.57 -2.19 -15.45
C VAL A 255 23.19 -0.85 -14.84
N LEU A 256 21.89 -0.57 -14.65
CA LEU A 256 21.44 0.69 -14.08
C LEU A 256 21.91 0.84 -12.63
N PHE A 257 21.88 -0.23 -11.85
CA PHE A 257 22.34 -0.22 -10.46
C PHE A 257 23.84 0.05 -10.37
N ILE A 258 24.66 -0.60 -11.20
CA ILE A 258 26.11 -0.37 -11.24
C ILE A 258 26.42 1.08 -11.67
N LEU A 259 25.72 1.59 -12.69
CA LEU A 259 25.88 2.98 -13.13
C LEU A 259 25.49 3.97 -12.04
N SER A 260 24.39 3.71 -11.30
CA SER A 260 23.97 4.56 -10.17
C SER A 260 25.01 4.59 -9.08
N LEU A 261 25.53 3.41 -8.69
CA LEU A 261 26.59 3.31 -7.67
C LEU A 261 27.86 4.00 -8.13
N GLY A 262 28.28 3.82 -9.39
CA GLY A 262 29.46 4.48 -9.94
C GLY A 262 29.34 6.00 -9.90
N LEU A 263 28.21 6.54 -10.36
CA LEU A 263 27.92 7.99 -10.30
C LEU A 263 27.83 8.52 -8.87
N PHE A 264 27.20 7.75 -7.97
CA PHE A 264 27.11 8.10 -6.55
C PHE A 264 28.49 8.25 -5.93
N PHE A 265 29.37 7.25 -6.06
CA PHE A 265 30.72 7.30 -5.53
C PHE A 265 31.57 8.37 -6.20
N PHE A 266 31.40 8.56 -7.50
CA PHE A 266 32.08 9.63 -8.24
C PHE A 266 31.69 11.01 -7.66
N LEU A 267 30.40 11.29 -7.48
CA LEU A 267 29.93 12.56 -6.90
C LEU A 267 30.34 12.73 -5.43
N LEU A 268 30.40 11.64 -4.65
CA LEU A 268 30.89 11.69 -3.27
C LEU A 268 32.38 12.00 -3.16
N SER A 269 33.19 11.72 -4.19
CA SER A 269 34.63 11.99 -4.18
C SER A 269 34.96 13.47 -4.22
N PHE A 270 34.05 14.33 -4.65
CA PHE A 270 34.24 15.77 -4.64
C PHE A 270 34.18 16.33 -3.20
N GLN A 271 35.03 17.28 -2.90
CA GLN A 271 35.05 17.92 -1.56
C GLN A 271 33.95 18.97 -1.40
N ASP A 272 33.46 19.53 -2.50
CA ASP A 272 32.44 20.57 -2.51
C ASP A 272 31.09 20.03 -2.02
N LYS A 273 30.50 20.74 -1.04
CA LYS A 273 29.20 20.37 -0.44
C LYS A 273 28.03 20.46 -1.43
N GLU A 274 28.09 21.40 -2.38
CA GLU A 274 27.02 21.54 -3.39
C GLU A 274 27.06 20.39 -4.38
N ILE A 275 28.25 19.93 -4.80
CA ILE A 275 28.40 18.76 -5.68
C ILE A 275 27.96 17.49 -4.95
N LYS A 276 28.29 17.35 -3.66
CA LYS A 276 27.82 16.21 -2.86
C LYS A 276 26.30 16.13 -2.74
N ARG A 277 25.59 17.24 -2.82
CA ARG A 277 24.12 17.22 -2.85
C ARG A 277 23.58 16.55 -4.11
N LEU A 278 24.31 16.61 -5.22
CA LEU A 278 23.91 16.00 -6.49
C LEU A 278 24.01 14.46 -6.48
N CYS A 279 24.63 13.84 -5.47
CA CYS A 279 24.82 12.39 -5.42
C CYS A 279 23.50 11.58 -5.42
N LEU A 280 22.39 12.18 -4.99
CA LEU A 280 21.08 11.54 -5.01
C LEU A 280 20.35 11.63 -6.36
N LEU A 281 20.73 12.60 -7.19
CA LEU A 281 20.06 12.88 -8.47
C LEU A 281 20.12 11.70 -9.45
N PRO A 282 21.24 10.97 -9.60
CA PRO A 282 21.30 9.79 -10.45
C PRO A 282 20.29 8.70 -10.05
N PHE A 283 20.08 8.47 -8.76
CA PHE A 283 19.11 7.47 -8.29
C PHE A 283 17.69 7.86 -8.66
N GLY A 284 17.28 9.10 -8.41
CA GLY A 284 15.95 9.59 -8.82
C GLY A 284 15.72 9.45 -10.32
N LEU A 285 16.65 9.91 -11.15
CA LEU A 285 16.53 9.85 -12.61
C LEU A 285 16.48 8.42 -13.14
N ILE A 286 17.32 7.52 -12.62
CA ILE A 286 17.37 6.13 -13.05
C ILE A 286 16.09 5.40 -12.66
N PHE A 287 15.59 5.59 -11.43
CA PHE A 287 14.36 4.93 -11.00
C PHE A 287 13.13 5.45 -11.75
N VAL A 288 13.06 6.76 -12.05
CA VAL A 288 12.01 7.32 -12.91
C VAL A 288 12.08 6.73 -14.31
N THR A 289 13.28 6.65 -14.91
CA THR A 289 13.45 6.07 -16.26
C THR A 289 13.05 4.60 -16.27
N LEU A 290 13.43 3.86 -15.22
CA LEU A 290 13.09 2.46 -15.06
C LEU A 290 11.58 2.27 -14.89
N GLY A 291 10.94 3.06 -14.03
CA GLY A 291 9.49 3.04 -13.82
C GLY A 291 8.73 3.30 -15.12
N LEU A 292 9.11 4.33 -15.91
CA LEU A 292 8.51 4.62 -17.21
C LEU A 292 8.68 3.46 -18.20
N PHE A 293 9.87 2.85 -18.24
CA PHE A 293 10.14 1.71 -19.11
C PHE A 293 9.26 0.52 -18.74
N MET A 294 9.15 0.20 -17.43
CA MET A 294 8.33 -0.91 -16.93
C MET A 294 6.84 -0.69 -17.17
N LEU A 295 6.34 0.52 -16.90
CA LEU A 295 4.95 0.88 -17.20
C LEU A 295 4.62 0.69 -18.68
N LYS A 296 5.51 1.15 -19.57
CA LYS A 296 5.35 0.96 -21.01
C LYS A 296 5.39 -0.52 -21.39
N TYR A 297 6.30 -1.29 -20.82
CA TYR A 297 6.41 -2.72 -21.08
C TYR A 297 5.16 -3.47 -20.65
N ASN A 298 4.66 -3.21 -19.43
CA ASN A 298 3.44 -3.84 -18.90
C ASN A 298 2.19 -3.43 -19.70
N SER A 299 2.14 -2.22 -20.26
CA SER A 299 1.04 -1.79 -21.12
C SER A 299 0.98 -2.53 -22.46
N ILE A 300 2.13 -2.96 -22.98
CA ILE A 300 2.22 -3.72 -24.25
C ILE A 300 1.93 -5.21 -24.03
N HIS A 301 2.23 -5.73 -22.84
CA HIS A 301 2.09 -7.15 -22.49
C HIS A 301 1.09 -7.32 -21.31
N PRO A 302 -0.20 -7.06 -21.52
CA PRO A 302 -1.18 -7.17 -20.45
C PRO A 302 -1.32 -8.63 -19.97
N VAL A 303 -1.33 -8.81 -18.66
CA VAL A 303 -1.40 -10.12 -17.97
C VAL A 303 -2.59 -10.97 -18.42
N GLU A 304 -3.66 -10.32 -18.89
CA GLU A 304 -4.86 -11.00 -19.41
C GLU A 304 -4.61 -11.87 -20.66
N LYS A 305 -3.65 -11.45 -21.50
CA LYS A 305 -3.32 -12.19 -22.72
C LYS A 305 -2.63 -13.52 -22.40
N ILE A 306 -1.86 -13.56 -21.35
CA ILE A 306 -1.08 -14.71 -20.92
C ILE A 306 -1.90 -15.69 -20.10
N ALA A 307 -2.78 -15.19 -19.23
CA ALA A 307 -3.74 -16.06 -18.54
C ALA A 307 -4.65 -16.81 -19.54
N LYS A 308 -4.97 -16.19 -20.68
CA LYS A 308 -5.71 -16.85 -21.78
C LYS A 308 -4.85 -17.84 -22.55
N GLU A 309 -3.58 -17.55 -22.78
CA GLU A 309 -2.63 -18.46 -23.43
C GLU A 309 -2.28 -19.65 -22.53
N GLU A 310 -2.04 -19.44 -21.24
CA GLU A 310 -1.81 -20.52 -20.26
C GLU A 310 -3.06 -21.42 -20.09
N LEU A 311 -4.27 -20.83 -20.07
CA LEU A 311 -5.52 -21.59 -20.04
C LEU A 311 -5.76 -22.40 -21.32
N LYS A 312 -5.34 -21.87 -22.47
CA LYS A 312 -5.42 -22.55 -23.74
C LYS A 312 -4.45 -23.73 -23.80
N ASP A 313 -3.20 -23.51 -23.36
CA ASP A 313 -2.18 -24.56 -23.27
C ASP A 313 -2.54 -25.67 -22.28
N LEU A 314 -3.25 -25.36 -21.18
CA LEU A 314 -3.76 -26.35 -20.23
C LEU A 314 -4.93 -27.17 -20.82
N ASN A 315 -5.80 -26.51 -21.60
CA ASN A 315 -6.91 -27.21 -22.28
C ASN A 315 -6.43 -28.06 -23.46
N ASP A 316 -5.36 -27.66 -24.14
CA ASP A 316 -4.77 -28.44 -25.26
C ASP A 316 -3.91 -29.62 -24.75
N ARG A 317 -3.62 -29.69 -23.43
CA ARG A 317 -2.88 -30.82 -22.81
C ARG A 317 -3.79 -31.79 -22.03
N SER A 318 -5.06 -31.46 -21.88
CA SER A 318 -6.08 -32.34 -21.28
C SER A 318 -6.87 -33.12 -22.34
#